data_73eb1e8fb978adbe6a823d909265a2ae
#
_entry.id   73eb1e8fb978adbe6a823d909265a2ae
#
_cell.length_a   1.000
_cell.length_b   1.000
_cell.length_c   1.000
_cell.angle_alpha   90.00
_cell.angle_beta   90.00
_cell.angle_gamma   90.00
#
_symmetry.space_group_name_H-M   'P 1'
#
loop_
_entity.id
_entity.type
_entity.pdbx_description
1 polymer ?
#
loop_
_entity_poly.entity_id
_entity_poly.type
_entity_poly.pdbx_seq_one_letter_code
_entity_poly.pdbx_strand_id
1 'polypeptide(L)'
;VSVDVTLSDRRVSGFNDAERLLLWALRHRVAAGDPASPHLVSAFGFMCGATAGPRAQAALNRLVDALETFARRPLAFLDWCNRAVTADEAVVLGVFAELQAGRAVPRALDALVVPAGAATVLEAARALVRHFAAAGLHLPPPVPTTAMGEHDVADHPFTLH
;
A
#
# COMPACT_ATOMS: atom_id res chain seq x y z
N VAL A 1 -5.71 -21.67 -9.79
CA VAL A 1 -4.65 -21.51 -8.79
C VAL A 1 -5.22 -20.68 -7.66
N SER A 2 -5.37 -21.27 -6.47
CA SER A 2 -5.81 -20.54 -5.27
C SER A 2 -4.69 -19.60 -4.85
N VAL A 3 -4.95 -18.30 -4.87
CA VAL A 3 -4.06 -17.32 -4.25
C VAL A 3 -4.30 -17.39 -2.74
N ASP A 4 -3.25 -17.67 -1.99
CA ASP A 4 -3.33 -17.73 -0.54
C ASP A 4 -3.45 -16.29 0.00
N VAL A 5 -4.64 -15.91 0.44
CA VAL A 5 -4.95 -14.54 0.86
C VAL A 5 -4.71 -14.41 2.35
N THR A 6 -3.58 -13.85 2.72
CA THR A 6 -3.30 -13.48 4.12
C THR A 6 -3.85 -12.09 4.40
N LEU A 7 -4.70 -11.96 5.42
CA LEU A 7 -5.24 -10.67 5.84
C LEU A 7 -4.31 -9.97 6.82
N SER A 8 -4.27 -8.64 6.72
CA SER A 8 -3.63 -7.74 7.66
C SER A 8 -4.60 -7.39 8.80
N ASP A 9 -4.08 -6.90 9.92
CA ASP A 9 -4.89 -6.38 11.03
C ASP A 9 -5.56 -5.02 10.71
N ARG A 10 -5.15 -4.40 9.61
CA ARG A 10 -5.70 -3.11 9.16
C ARG A 10 -7.09 -3.27 8.57
N ARG A 11 -7.90 -2.21 8.73
CA ARG A 11 -9.26 -2.12 8.16
C ARG A 11 -9.42 -0.78 7.46
N VAL A 12 -10.12 -0.77 6.33
CA VAL A 12 -10.41 0.44 5.54
C VAL A 12 -11.17 1.49 6.36
N SER A 13 -11.95 1.08 7.36
CA SER A 13 -12.68 2.00 8.25
C SER A 13 -11.78 2.96 9.02
N GLY A 14 -10.53 2.56 9.30
CA GLY A 14 -9.53 3.40 9.97
C GLY A 14 -8.68 4.25 9.01
N PHE A 15 -8.92 4.19 7.71
CA PHE A 15 -8.12 4.88 6.70
C PHE A 15 -8.54 6.33 6.53
N ASN A 16 -7.55 7.19 6.27
CA ASN A 16 -7.79 8.55 5.77
C ASN A 16 -8.09 8.56 4.27
N ASP A 17 -8.37 9.72 3.71
CA ASP A 17 -8.75 9.86 2.30
C ASP A 17 -7.64 9.45 1.34
N ALA A 18 -6.37 9.69 1.67
CA ALA A 18 -5.23 9.29 0.85
C ALA A 18 -5.09 7.76 0.79
N GLU A 19 -5.18 7.08 1.92
CA GLU A 19 -5.14 5.62 1.99
C GLU A 19 -6.33 4.99 1.27
N ARG A 20 -7.53 5.55 1.44
CA ARG A 20 -8.74 5.07 0.78
C ARG A 20 -8.64 5.20 -0.73
N LEU A 21 -8.21 6.37 -1.22
CA LEU A 21 -8.03 6.60 -2.66
C LEU A 21 -7.00 5.64 -3.23
N LEU A 22 -5.83 5.52 -2.59
CA LEU A 22 -4.76 4.66 -3.07
C LEU A 22 -5.20 3.20 -3.15
N LEU A 23 -5.76 2.67 -2.06
CA LEU A 23 -6.20 1.28 -2.01
C LEU A 23 -7.33 1.00 -3.00
N TRP A 24 -8.34 1.87 -3.04
CA TRP A 24 -9.45 1.75 -3.98
C TRP A 24 -8.96 1.78 -5.44
N ALA A 25 -8.06 2.71 -5.76
CA ALA A 25 -7.55 2.86 -7.11
C ALA A 25 -6.69 1.66 -7.56
N LEU A 26 -5.85 1.12 -6.68
CA LEU A 26 -5.08 -0.10 -6.92
C LEU A 26 -6.02 -1.29 -7.21
N ARG A 27 -6.99 -1.52 -6.34
CA ARG A 27 -7.97 -2.60 -6.50
C ARG A 27 -8.77 -2.46 -7.79
N HIS A 28 -9.24 -1.24 -8.05
CA HIS A 28 -10.03 -0.96 -9.26
C HIS A 28 -9.20 -1.19 -10.52
N ARG A 29 -7.94 -0.71 -10.56
CA ARG A 29 -7.06 -0.90 -11.71
C ARG A 29 -6.73 -2.39 -11.95
N VAL A 30 -6.46 -3.15 -10.90
CA VAL A 30 -6.18 -4.58 -10.99
C VAL A 30 -7.43 -5.36 -11.44
N ALA A 31 -8.59 -5.09 -10.86
CA ALA A 31 -9.83 -5.81 -11.19
C ALA A 31 -10.36 -5.49 -12.59
N ALA A 32 -10.34 -4.21 -12.99
CA ALA A 32 -10.87 -3.79 -14.27
C ALA A 32 -9.92 -4.08 -15.44
N GLY A 33 -8.60 -4.16 -15.17
CA GLY A 33 -7.60 -4.29 -16.23
C GLY A 33 -7.50 -3.09 -17.19
N ASP A 34 -8.35 -2.09 -17.03
CA ASP A 34 -8.45 -0.92 -17.91
C ASP A 34 -7.73 0.31 -17.31
N PRO A 35 -6.59 0.72 -17.89
CA PRO A 35 -5.84 1.90 -17.44
C PRO A 35 -6.60 3.21 -17.66
N ALA A 36 -7.60 3.24 -18.53
CA ALA A 36 -8.40 4.41 -18.88
C ALA A 36 -9.80 4.39 -18.25
N SER A 37 -10.02 3.56 -17.23
CA SER A 37 -11.31 3.46 -16.55
C SER A 37 -11.89 4.83 -16.20
N PRO A 38 -13.14 5.15 -16.61
CA PRO A 38 -13.78 6.42 -16.28
C PRO A 38 -13.89 6.69 -14.77
N HIS A 39 -13.98 5.64 -13.97
CA HIS A 39 -14.02 5.77 -12.49
C HIS A 39 -12.70 6.26 -11.95
N LEU A 40 -11.56 5.75 -12.45
CA LEU A 40 -10.24 6.24 -12.09
C LEU A 40 -10.03 7.68 -12.53
N VAL A 41 -10.41 8.00 -13.79
CA VAL A 41 -10.35 9.38 -14.33
C VAL A 41 -11.10 10.35 -13.43
N SER A 42 -12.35 10.02 -13.07
CA SER A 42 -13.17 10.87 -12.20
C SER A 42 -12.60 11.03 -10.81
N ALA A 43 -12.16 9.93 -10.17
CA ALA A 43 -11.62 9.96 -8.82
C ALA A 43 -10.32 10.78 -8.75
N PHE A 44 -9.39 10.56 -9.66
CA PHE A 44 -8.14 11.34 -9.69
C PHE A 44 -8.37 12.79 -10.08
N GLY A 45 -9.30 13.07 -11.00
CA GLY A 45 -9.71 14.43 -11.34
C GLY A 45 -10.29 15.19 -10.14
N PHE A 46 -11.11 14.52 -9.34
CA PHE A 46 -11.71 15.09 -8.14
C PHE A 46 -10.66 15.31 -7.02
N MET A 47 -9.84 14.32 -6.74
CA MET A 47 -8.92 14.35 -5.59
C MET A 47 -7.62 15.11 -5.87
N CYS A 48 -7.12 15.06 -7.09
CA CYS A 48 -5.84 15.68 -7.49
C CYS A 48 -6.02 16.91 -8.38
N GLY A 49 -7.25 17.20 -8.82
CA GLY A 49 -7.54 18.30 -9.72
C GLY A 49 -7.45 17.91 -11.21
N ALA A 50 -8.11 18.70 -12.05
CA ALA A 50 -8.26 18.41 -13.48
C ALA A 50 -6.92 18.29 -14.24
N THR A 51 -5.91 19.05 -13.85
CA THR A 51 -4.59 19.04 -14.51
C THR A 51 -3.66 17.95 -13.96
N ALA A 52 -3.65 17.73 -12.64
CA ALA A 52 -2.76 16.77 -12.00
C ALA A 52 -3.35 15.35 -12.01
N GLY A 53 -4.68 15.21 -12.01
CA GLY A 53 -5.39 13.93 -12.00
C GLY A 53 -4.92 12.94 -13.06
N PRO A 54 -4.89 13.33 -14.37
CA PRO A 54 -4.41 12.44 -15.43
C PRO A 54 -2.95 11.98 -15.26
N ARG A 55 -2.10 12.82 -14.69
CA ARG A 55 -0.70 12.48 -14.41
C ARG A 55 -0.57 11.52 -13.24
N ALA A 56 -1.36 11.74 -12.21
CA ALA A 56 -1.43 10.83 -11.05
C ALA A 56 -1.97 9.46 -11.46
N GLN A 57 -3.01 9.42 -12.29
CA GLN A 57 -3.53 8.18 -12.85
C GLN A 57 -2.50 7.44 -13.72
N ALA A 58 -1.77 8.15 -14.57
CA ALA A 58 -0.69 7.55 -15.37
C ALA A 58 0.43 6.97 -14.48
N ALA A 59 0.74 7.62 -13.35
CA ALA A 59 1.69 7.10 -12.37
C ALA A 59 1.15 5.84 -11.66
N LEU A 60 -0.14 5.80 -11.33
CA LEU A 60 -0.79 4.60 -10.82
C LEU A 60 -0.69 3.43 -11.80
N ASN A 61 -1.01 3.68 -13.07
CA ASN A 61 -0.96 2.64 -14.10
C ASN A 61 0.45 2.05 -14.21
N ARG A 62 1.49 2.90 -14.26
CA ARG A 62 2.88 2.43 -14.27
C ARG A 62 3.24 1.61 -13.04
N LEU A 63 2.73 2.01 -11.86
CA LEU A 63 2.97 1.25 -10.63
C LEU A 63 2.33 -0.14 -10.70
N VAL A 64 1.07 -0.23 -11.13
CA VAL A 64 0.37 -1.53 -11.25
C VAL A 64 1.06 -2.41 -12.29
N ASP A 65 1.38 -1.86 -13.46
CA ASP A 65 2.10 -2.60 -14.51
C ASP A 65 3.46 -3.12 -14.03
N ALA A 66 4.19 -2.32 -13.25
CA ALA A 66 5.47 -2.73 -12.66
C ALA A 66 5.28 -3.81 -11.58
N LEU A 67 4.26 -3.68 -10.73
CA LEU A 67 3.94 -4.70 -9.72
C LEU A 67 3.55 -6.02 -10.38
N GLU A 68 2.70 -5.99 -11.40
CA GLU A 68 2.30 -7.20 -12.14
C GLU A 68 3.48 -7.85 -12.86
N THR A 69 4.38 -7.04 -13.45
CA THR A 69 5.54 -7.54 -14.21
C THR A 69 6.60 -8.17 -13.31
N PHE A 70 6.85 -7.58 -12.14
CA PHE A 70 7.96 -7.95 -11.28
C PHE A 70 7.54 -8.66 -9.98
N ALA A 71 6.27 -8.97 -9.81
CA ALA A 71 5.80 -9.74 -8.66
C ALA A 71 6.42 -11.14 -8.63
N ARG A 72 6.86 -11.58 -7.43
CA ARG A 72 7.36 -12.96 -7.22
C ARG A 72 6.27 -14.00 -7.35
N ARG A 73 5.03 -13.60 -7.14
CA ARG A 73 3.80 -14.40 -7.22
C ARG A 73 2.62 -13.47 -7.49
N PRO A 74 1.47 -13.99 -7.89
CA PRO A 74 0.27 -13.17 -7.99
C PRO A 74 0.00 -12.45 -6.66
N LEU A 75 -0.17 -11.12 -6.73
CA LEU A 75 -0.46 -10.30 -5.56
C LEU A 75 -1.93 -10.42 -5.18
N ALA A 76 -2.19 -10.50 -3.89
CA ALA A 76 -3.55 -10.61 -3.37
C ALA A 76 -4.15 -9.21 -3.18
N PHE A 77 -4.94 -8.77 -4.15
CA PHE A 77 -5.82 -7.60 -4.03
C PHE A 77 -7.27 -8.05 -3.87
N LEU A 78 -7.99 -7.46 -2.93
CA LEU A 78 -9.41 -7.74 -2.73
C LEU A 78 -10.28 -6.89 -3.67
N ASP A 79 -11.56 -7.23 -3.74
CA ASP A 79 -12.53 -6.39 -4.45
C ASP A 79 -12.57 -4.97 -3.86
N TRP A 80 -12.82 -3.99 -4.70
CA TRP A 80 -12.79 -2.56 -4.36
C TRP A 80 -13.74 -2.16 -3.22
N CYS A 81 -14.81 -2.91 -2.96
CA CYS A 81 -15.76 -2.67 -1.88
C CYS A 81 -15.42 -3.43 -0.57
N ASN A 82 -14.41 -4.28 -0.55
CA ASN A 82 -14.06 -5.07 0.63
C ASN A 82 -13.42 -4.18 1.71
N ARG A 83 -13.85 -4.39 2.97
CA ARG A 83 -13.33 -3.62 4.13
C ARG A 83 -12.07 -4.19 4.74
N ALA A 84 -11.74 -5.43 4.44
CA ALA A 84 -10.48 -6.04 4.86
C ALA A 84 -9.33 -5.54 3.99
N VAL A 85 -8.11 -5.69 4.49
CA VAL A 85 -6.86 -5.36 3.79
C VAL A 85 -5.98 -6.59 3.81
N THR A 86 -5.44 -6.97 2.66
CA THR A 86 -4.50 -8.10 2.60
C THR A 86 -3.12 -7.69 3.11
N ALA A 87 -2.27 -8.67 3.39
CA ALA A 87 -0.87 -8.42 3.73
C ALA A 87 -0.13 -7.72 2.57
N ASP A 88 -0.40 -8.10 1.32
CA ASP A 88 0.22 -7.47 0.14
C ASP A 88 -0.20 -6.00 -0.01
N GLU A 89 -1.48 -5.71 0.13
CA GLU A 89 -2.00 -4.34 0.13
C GLU A 89 -1.40 -3.50 1.26
N ALA A 90 -1.27 -4.07 2.46
CA ALA A 90 -0.66 -3.40 3.60
C ALA A 90 0.82 -3.06 3.34
N VAL A 91 1.57 -3.94 2.67
CA VAL A 91 2.96 -3.67 2.26
C VAL A 91 3.01 -2.51 1.26
N VAL A 92 2.16 -2.50 0.24
CA VAL A 92 2.13 -1.40 -0.75
C VAL A 92 1.79 -0.07 -0.07
N LEU A 93 0.77 -0.02 0.78
CA LEU A 93 0.43 1.18 1.56
C LEU A 93 1.59 1.63 2.46
N GLY A 94 2.29 0.69 3.10
CA GLY A 94 3.46 0.96 3.92
C GLY A 94 4.62 1.58 3.13
N VAL A 95 4.90 1.06 1.93
CA VAL A 95 5.91 1.62 1.02
C VAL A 95 5.58 3.08 0.68
N PHE A 96 4.30 3.38 0.37
CA PHE A 96 3.86 4.75 0.10
C PHE A 96 4.07 5.67 1.29
N ALA A 97 3.67 5.24 2.50
CA ALA A 97 3.83 6.03 3.71
C ALA A 97 5.31 6.34 4.00
N GLU A 98 6.20 5.34 3.84
CA GLU A 98 7.65 5.53 4.03
C GLU A 98 8.25 6.47 2.98
N LEU A 99 7.84 6.34 1.71
CA LEU A 99 8.31 7.22 0.64
C LEU A 99 7.87 8.67 0.87
N GLN A 100 6.62 8.90 1.30
CA GLN A 100 6.16 10.25 1.65
C GLN A 100 6.90 10.85 2.84
N ALA A 101 7.23 10.02 3.83
CA ALA A 101 8.00 10.43 5.00
C ALA A 101 9.51 10.61 4.72
N GLY A 102 9.97 10.30 3.50
CA GLY A 102 11.40 10.35 3.16
C GLY A 102 12.24 9.29 3.88
N ARG A 103 11.62 8.20 4.31
CA ARG A 103 12.29 7.12 5.04
C ARG A 103 12.67 5.95 4.14
N ALA A 104 13.46 5.03 4.69
CA ALA A 104 13.86 3.83 3.98
C ALA A 104 12.66 2.93 3.67
N VAL A 105 12.66 2.36 2.47
CA VAL A 105 11.60 1.44 2.04
C VAL A 105 11.64 0.16 2.87
N PRO A 106 10.46 -0.34 3.31
CA PRO A 106 10.38 -1.56 4.08
C PRO A 106 10.94 -2.77 3.33
N ARG A 107 11.70 -3.61 4.01
CA ARG A 107 12.15 -4.91 3.48
C ARG A 107 10.98 -5.82 3.06
N ALA A 108 9.78 -5.56 3.57
CA ALA A 108 8.58 -6.27 3.17
C ALA A 108 8.30 -6.22 1.66
N LEU A 109 8.77 -5.17 0.96
CA LEU A 109 8.70 -5.09 -0.50
C LEU A 109 9.47 -6.22 -1.18
N ASP A 110 10.59 -6.66 -0.60
CA ASP A 110 11.41 -7.75 -1.14
C ASP A 110 10.66 -9.09 -1.18
N ALA A 111 9.64 -9.25 -0.35
CA ALA A 111 8.75 -10.42 -0.38
C ALA A 111 7.76 -10.39 -1.55
N LEU A 112 7.43 -9.21 -2.05
CA LEU A 112 6.46 -9.03 -3.15
C LEU A 112 7.10 -9.00 -4.52
N VAL A 113 8.29 -8.38 -4.64
CA VAL A 113 8.91 -8.02 -5.91
C VAL A 113 10.28 -8.67 -6.05
N VAL A 114 10.60 -9.15 -7.26
CA VAL A 114 11.95 -9.65 -7.55
C VAL A 114 12.98 -8.51 -7.52
N PRO A 115 14.25 -8.76 -7.11
CA PRO A 115 15.25 -7.70 -6.99
C PRO A 115 15.46 -6.89 -8.28
N ALA A 116 15.38 -7.54 -9.44
CA ALA A 116 15.52 -6.88 -10.73
C ALA A 116 14.46 -5.82 -11.03
N GLY A 117 13.26 -5.93 -10.42
CA GLY A 117 12.15 -5.00 -10.62
C GLY A 117 12.00 -3.95 -9.52
N ALA A 118 12.70 -4.09 -8.40
CA ALA A 118 12.51 -3.23 -7.24
C ALA A 118 12.70 -1.75 -7.55
N ALA A 119 13.73 -1.39 -8.32
CA ALA A 119 13.99 0.00 -8.72
C ALA A 119 12.85 0.57 -9.57
N THR A 120 12.31 -0.20 -10.52
CA THR A 120 11.20 0.20 -11.39
C THR A 120 9.92 0.43 -10.60
N VAL A 121 9.59 -0.48 -9.69
CA VAL A 121 8.43 -0.35 -8.80
C VAL A 121 8.56 0.88 -7.91
N LEU A 122 9.72 1.10 -7.32
CA LEU A 122 9.96 2.25 -6.45
C LEU A 122 9.92 3.58 -7.20
N GLU A 123 10.42 3.63 -8.43
CA GLU A 123 10.34 4.83 -9.26
C GLU A 123 8.88 5.19 -9.58
N ALA A 124 8.08 4.21 -9.97
CA ALA A 124 6.65 4.40 -10.23
C ALA A 124 5.90 4.82 -8.94
N ALA A 125 6.20 4.20 -7.80
CA ALA A 125 5.63 4.56 -6.52
C ALA A 125 6.00 6.01 -6.12
N ARG A 126 7.26 6.41 -6.27
CA ARG A 126 7.71 7.80 -5.99
C ARG A 126 7.01 8.82 -6.86
N ALA A 127 6.76 8.51 -8.14
CA ALA A 127 6.02 9.39 -9.03
C ALA A 127 4.59 9.62 -8.52
N LEU A 128 3.88 8.57 -8.13
CA LEU A 128 2.53 8.68 -7.59
C LEU A 128 2.51 9.39 -6.23
N VAL A 129 3.46 9.10 -5.35
CA VAL A 129 3.66 9.77 -4.06
C VAL A 129 3.80 11.29 -4.23
N ARG A 130 4.57 11.75 -5.21
CA ARG A 130 4.71 13.19 -5.49
C ARG A 130 3.38 13.82 -5.90
N HIS A 131 2.58 13.15 -6.72
CA HIS A 131 1.26 13.65 -7.10
C HIS A 131 0.30 13.71 -5.92
N PHE A 132 0.32 12.71 -5.05
CA PHE A 132 -0.48 12.70 -3.82
C PHE A 132 -0.07 13.85 -2.89
N ALA A 133 1.23 14.01 -2.65
CA ALA A 133 1.73 15.10 -1.81
C ALA A 133 1.35 16.49 -2.35
N ALA A 134 1.48 16.69 -3.67
CA ALA A 134 1.08 17.95 -4.32
C ALA A 134 -0.43 18.23 -4.21
N ALA A 135 -1.26 17.19 -4.11
CA ALA A 135 -2.70 17.30 -3.89
C ALA A 135 -3.09 17.40 -2.40
N GLY A 136 -2.12 17.42 -1.48
CA GLY A 136 -2.37 17.42 -0.04
C GLY A 136 -2.83 16.07 0.52
N LEU A 137 -2.65 15.00 -0.24
CA LEU A 137 -3.01 13.63 0.16
C LEU A 137 -1.83 12.96 0.85
N HIS A 138 -1.88 12.85 2.17
CA HIS A 138 -0.81 12.29 2.98
C HIS A 138 -1.26 10.98 3.64
N LEU A 139 -0.46 9.92 3.44
CA LEU A 139 -0.65 8.69 4.18
C LEU A 139 -0.09 8.86 5.60
N PRO A 140 -0.77 8.32 6.62
CA PRO A 140 -0.23 8.38 7.98
C PRO A 140 1.08 7.59 8.04
N PRO A 141 2.04 8.05 8.87
CA PRO A 141 3.28 7.31 9.06
C PRO A 141 2.97 5.91 9.58
N PRO A 142 3.72 4.89 9.15
CA PRO A 142 3.53 3.55 9.69
C PRO A 142 3.71 3.59 11.20
N VAL A 143 2.79 2.96 11.92
CA VAL A 143 2.92 2.77 13.36
C VAL A 143 4.15 1.89 13.58
N PRO A 144 5.15 2.34 14.36
CA PRO A 144 6.27 1.46 14.70
C PRO A 144 5.68 0.22 15.37
N THR A 145 5.97 -0.95 14.81
CA THR A 145 5.69 -2.21 15.50
C THR A 145 6.54 -2.18 16.76
N THR A 146 5.93 -1.81 17.88
CA THR A 146 6.56 -2.00 19.17
C THR A 146 6.78 -3.50 19.26
N ALA A 147 8.03 -3.94 19.17
CA ALA A 147 8.38 -5.30 19.51
C ALA A 147 7.73 -5.53 20.87
N MET A 148 6.78 -6.47 20.93
CA MET A 148 6.16 -6.87 22.19
C MET A 148 7.31 -7.20 23.12
N GLY A 149 7.49 -6.33 24.14
CA GLY A 149 8.53 -6.51 25.13
C GLY A 149 8.38 -7.92 25.69
N GLU A 150 9.48 -8.62 25.70
CA GLU A 150 9.63 -9.80 26.54
C GLU A 150 9.02 -9.44 27.90
N HIS A 151 7.91 -10.07 28.24
CA HIS A 151 7.45 -10.12 29.60
C HIS A 151 8.55 -10.84 30.37
N ASP A 152 9.37 -10.04 31.03
CA ASP A 152 10.21 -10.48 32.12
C ASP A 152 9.28 -11.13 33.17
N VAL A 153 9.21 -12.45 33.13
CA VAL A 153 8.55 -13.25 34.16
C VAL A 153 9.45 -13.15 35.36
N ALA A 154 9.21 -12.14 36.18
CA ALA A 154 9.83 -12.05 37.50
C ALA A 154 9.42 -13.27 38.28
N ASP A 155 10.39 -14.16 38.42
CA ASP A 155 10.40 -15.33 39.28
C ASP A 155 10.22 -14.86 40.73
N HIS A 156 9.03 -15.03 41.29
CA HIS A 156 8.78 -14.81 42.70
C HIS A 156 9.03 -16.14 43.45
N PRO A 157 10.06 -16.25 44.28
CA PRO A 157 10.20 -17.41 45.13
C PRO A 157 9.13 -17.32 46.23
N PHE A 158 8.18 -18.24 46.19
CA PHE A 158 7.31 -18.50 47.32
C PHE A 158 8.12 -19.10 48.46
N THR A 159 8.33 -18.35 49.55
CA THR A 159 8.83 -18.87 50.82
C THR A 159 7.62 -19.25 51.66
N LEU A 160 7.45 -20.56 51.87
CA LEU A 160 6.52 -21.10 52.87
C LEU A 160 7.14 -20.98 54.28
N HIS A 161 6.37 -20.38 55.17
CA HIS A 161 6.52 -20.57 56.63
C HIS A 161 5.22 -21.10 57.18
#